data_d7b778a06ab15bf725552a011ead27ef
#
_entry.id   d7b778a06ab15bf725552a011ead27ef
#
_cell.length_a   1.000
_cell.length_b   1.000
_cell.length_c   1.000
_cell.angle_alpha   90.00
_cell.angle_beta   90.00
_cell.angle_gamma   90.00
#
_symmetry.space_group_name_H-M   'P 1'
#
loop_
_entity.id
_entity.type
_entity.pdbx_description
1 polymer ?
#
loop_
_entity_poly.entity_id
_entity_poly.type
_entity_poly.pdbx_seq_one_letter_code
_entity_poly.pdbx_strand_id
1 'polypeptide(L)'
;KTFQKLMESRGVEATVVGVFTNSGKCIVEYYGKKIMDMDMEFLHNGLPKHQLITTPDFNKHAEPRLEVKKTYTKDLENLLGQKNIAGFSFVSQQYDHEVQAGSVLKPLSGRGRVNTDAQVFRPVLDSNKAVILTSSTYPSYGDISTYDMAACAIDTAVRNTISAGGTLAHLAILDNFCWCSSYDQKRLEQLVQAVKACYDTAVGFGTPFISGKDSMFNDFNGYNEKGEKI
;
A
#
# COMPACT_ATOMS: atom_id res chain seq x y z
N LYS A 1 -29.26 16.91 13.54
CA LYS A 1 -29.34 17.49 14.92
C LYS A 1 -28.55 16.65 15.94
N THR A 2 -28.72 15.33 15.99
CA THR A 2 -28.01 14.45 16.94
C THR A 2 -26.50 14.46 16.69
N PHE A 3 -26.07 14.35 15.43
CA PHE A 3 -24.68 14.40 15.04
C PHE A 3 -24.02 15.75 15.40
N GLN A 4 -24.66 16.85 15.06
CA GLN A 4 -24.14 18.19 15.42
C GLN A 4 -23.93 18.36 16.91
N LYS A 5 -24.92 17.94 17.75
CA LYS A 5 -24.77 17.97 19.20
C LYS A 5 -23.64 17.09 19.72
N LEU A 6 -23.42 15.93 19.10
CA LEU A 6 -22.30 15.07 19.45
C LEU A 6 -20.97 15.74 19.12
N MET A 7 -20.85 16.35 17.97
CA MET A 7 -19.62 17.07 17.57
C MET A 7 -19.35 18.27 18.49
N GLU A 8 -20.38 19.06 18.75
CA GLU A 8 -20.30 20.20 19.68
C GLU A 8 -19.82 19.78 21.07
N SER A 9 -20.38 18.66 21.61
CA SER A 9 -19.95 18.14 22.90
C SER A 9 -18.49 17.68 22.94
N ARG A 10 -17.84 17.53 21.80
CA ARG A 10 -16.44 17.17 21.65
C ARG A 10 -15.55 18.32 21.18
N GLY A 11 -16.09 19.52 21.12
CA GLY A 11 -15.37 20.72 20.67
C GLY A 11 -15.04 20.70 19.16
N VAL A 12 -15.79 19.93 18.38
CA VAL A 12 -15.61 19.81 16.92
C VAL A 12 -16.72 20.57 16.21
N GLU A 13 -16.36 21.46 15.29
CA GLU A 13 -17.31 22.14 14.43
C GLU A 13 -17.99 21.15 13.45
N ALA A 14 -19.31 21.27 13.31
CA ALA A 14 -20.07 20.51 12.32
C ALA A 14 -21.14 21.39 11.70
N THR A 15 -20.93 21.77 10.45
CA THR A 15 -21.81 22.65 9.72
C THR A 15 -22.61 21.88 8.66
N VAL A 16 -23.90 22.16 8.57
CA VAL A 16 -24.75 21.62 7.51
C VAL A 16 -24.46 22.37 6.21
N VAL A 17 -23.90 21.69 5.23
CA VAL A 17 -23.53 22.27 3.95
C VAL A 17 -24.54 21.97 2.83
N GLY A 18 -25.54 21.15 3.09
CA GLY A 18 -26.55 20.79 2.11
C GLY A 18 -27.63 19.87 2.66
N VAL A 19 -28.54 19.51 1.79
CA VAL A 19 -29.64 18.58 2.07
C VAL A 19 -29.75 17.57 0.93
N PHE A 20 -30.13 16.35 1.28
CA PHE A 20 -30.49 15.35 0.27
C PHE A 20 -31.89 15.68 -0.27
N THR A 21 -32.01 15.65 -1.58
CA THR A 21 -33.27 15.89 -2.29
C THR A 21 -33.62 14.68 -3.19
N ASN A 22 -34.85 14.64 -3.67
CA ASN A 22 -35.28 13.60 -4.63
C ASN A 22 -35.28 14.14 -6.07
N SER A 23 -34.43 15.14 -6.35
CA SER A 23 -34.38 15.79 -7.67
C SER A 23 -33.64 14.99 -8.74
N GLY A 24 -32.89 13.95 -8.35
CA GLY A 24 -31.97 13.24 -9.24
C GLY A 24 -30.77 14.06 -9.69
N LYS A 25 -30.52 15.18 -9.04
CA LYS A 25 -29.47 16.13 -9.41
C LYS A 25 -28.53 16.44 -8.23
N CYS A 26 -27.27 16.70 -8.54
CA CYS A 26 -26.31 17.34 -7.65
C CYS A 26 -26.27 18.84 -8.00
N ILE A 27 -26.74 19.67 -7.05
CA ILE A 27 -26.79 21.12 -7.21
C ILE A 27 -25.86 21.73 -6.17
N VAL A 28 -24.98 22.61 -6.60
CA VAL A 28 -24.14 23.41 -5.71
C VAL A 28 -24.43 24.89 -5.95
N GLU A 29 -24.70 25.58 -4.84
CA GLU A 29 -24.94 27.04 -4.85
C GLU A 29 -23.84 27.72 -4.04
N TYR A 30 -23.39 28.86 -4.53
CA TYR A 30 -22.44 29.73 -3.86
C TYR A 30 -22.92 31.18 -3.95
N TYR A 31 -23.06 31.81 -2.79
CA TYR A 31 -23.66 33.16 -2.68
C TYR A 31 -24.97 33.33 -3.47
N GLY A 32 -25.87 32.34 -3.35
CA GLY A 32 -27.18 32.35 -4.01
C GLY A 32 -27.14 32.15 -5.53
N LYS A 33 -25.98 31.84 -6.09
CA LYS A 33 -25.82 31.48 -7.51
C LYS A 33 -25.57 29.98 -7.65
N LYS A 34 -26.33 29.36 -8.54
CA LYS A 34 -26.09 27.96 -8.91
C LYS A 34 -24.79 27.91 -9.71
N ILE A 35 -23.77 27.18 -9.19
CA ILE A 35 -22.47 26.99 -9.83
C ILE A 35 -22.30 25.59 -10.36
N MET A 36 -23.13 24.63 -9.94
CA MET A 36 -23.20 23.28 -10.50
C MET A 36 -24.67 22.82 -10.51
N ASP A 37 -25.08 22.20 -11.61
CA ASP A 37 -26.40 21.56 -11.80
C ASP A 37 -26.19 20.33 -12.72
N MET A 38 -25.94 19.18 -12.12
CA MET A 38 -25.58 17.98 -12.86
C MET A 38 -26.50 16.83 -12.47
N ASP A 39 -26.89 16.04 -13.46
CA ASP A 39 -27.66 14.82 -13.24
C ASP A 39 -26.81 13.80 -12.48
N MET A 40 -27.40 13.15 -11.48
CA MET A 40 -26.72 12.09 -10.71
C MET A 40 -26.37 10.90 -11.60
N GLU A 41 -27.20 10.60 -12.60
CA GLU A 41 -26.91 9.55 -13.59
C GLU A 41 -25.61 9.87 -14.36
N PHE A 42 -25.44 11.12 -14.79
CA PHE A 42 -24.21 11.54 -15.45
C PHE A 42 -22.99 11.43 -14.51
N LEU A 43 -23.13 11.84 -13.25
CA LEU A 43 -22.02 11.75 -12.27
C LEU A 43 -21.59 10.30 -12.00
N HIS A 44 -22.53 9.36 -11.99
CA HIS A 44 -22.22 7.96 -11.70
C HIS A 44 -21.84 7.14 -12.94
N ASN A 45 -22.49 7.38 -14.06
CA ASN A 45 -22.39 6.53 -15.24
C ASN A 45 -21.95 7.26 -16.51
N GLY A 46 -21.75 8.58 -16.45
CA GLY A 46 -21.43 9.42 -17.61
C GLY A 46 -19.98 9.31 -18.10
N LEU A 47 -19.10 8.64 -17.35
CA LEU A 47 -17.73 8.42 -17.78
C LEU A 47 -17.69 7.37 -18.92
N PRO A 48 -17.17 7.74 -20.11
CA PRO A 48 -17.02 6.78 -21.19
C PRO A 48 -16.14 5.59 -20.78
N LYS A 49 -16.58 4.37 -21.11
CA LYS A 49 -15.78 3.17 -20.89
C LYS A 49 -14.65 3.12 -21.93
N HIS A 50 -13.42 3.27 -21.47
CA HIS A 50 -12.24 3.04 -22.29
C HIS A 50 -11.92 1.54 -22.32
N GLN A 51 -11.83 0.98 -23.53
CA GLN A 51 -11.31 -0.37 -23.71
C GLN A 51 -9.78 -0.26 -23.84
N LEU A 52 -9.08 -0.75 -22.82
CA LEU A 52 -7.62 -0.85 -22.82
C LEU A 52 -7.25 -2.27 -23.25
N ILE A 53 -6.18 -2.36 -24.04
CA ILE A 53 -5.67 -3.63 -24.58
C ILE A 53 -4.32 -3.90 -23.95
N THR A 54 -4.13 -5.13 -23.47
CA THR A 54 -2.85 -5.60 -22.95
C THR A 54 -2.05 -6.32 -24.04
N THR A 55 -0.75 -6.31 -23.90
CA THR A 55 0.17 -7.13 -24.70
C THR A 55 0.95 -8.02 -23.74
N PRO A 56 0.88 -9.36 -23.91
CA PRO A 56 1.62 -10.27 -23.05
C PRO A 56 3.11 -9.92 -22.99
N ASP A 57 3.64 -9.85 -21.80
CA ASP A 57 5.05 -9.56 -21.52
C ASP A 57 5.66 -10.74 -20.74
N PHE A 58 6.00 -11.81 -21.46
CA PHE A 58 6.62 -12.99 -20.89
C PHE A 58 8.13 -12.92 -21.06
N ASN A 59 8.79 -12.27 -20.15
CA ASN A 59 10.24 -12.32 -20.09
C ASN A 59 10.70 -13.64 -19.49
N LYS A 60 11.43 -14.44 -20.26
CA LYS A 60 12.12 -15.61 -19.73
C LYS A 60 13.47 -15.19 -19.23
N HIS A 61 13.63 -15.24 -17.91
CA HIS A 61 14.93 -15.03 -17.28
C HIS A 61 15.64 -16.38 -17.11
N ALA A 62 16.92 -16.42 -17.46
CA ALA A 62 17.74 -17.59 -17.20
C ALA A 62 18.07 -17.67 -15.70
N GLU A 63 18.04 -18.89 -15.16
CA GLU A 63 18.51 -19.11 -13.80
C GLU A 63 19.96 -18.63 -13.64
N PRO A 64 20.26 -17.83 -12.62
CA PRO A 64 21.60 -17.34 -12.38
C PRO A 64 22.53 -18.48 -11.98
N ARG A 65 23.69 -18.57 -12.63
CA ARG A 65 24.74 -19.49 -12.23
C ARG A 65 25.67 -18.79 -11.26
N LEU A 66 25.60 -19.18 -9.99
CA LEU A 66 26.47 -18.64 -8.96
C LEU A 66 27.73 -19.51 -8.85
N GLU A 67 28.90 -18.86 -8.89
CA GLU A 67 30.14 -19.52 -8.57
C GLU A 67 30.22 -19.80 -7.06
N VAL A 68 30.55 -21.04 -6.71
CA VAL A 68 30.78 -21.41 -5.31
C VAL A 68 32.12 -20.84 -4.88
N LYS A 69 32.10 -19.90 -3.93
CA LYS A 69 33.30 -19.27 -3.36
C LYS A 69 33.78 -19.98 -2.11
N LYS A 70 35.08 -19.90 -1.82
CA LYS A 70 35.63 -20.44 -0.57
C LYS A 70 35.14 -19.70 0.68
N THR A 71 34.78 -18.43 0.53
CA THR A 71 34.21 -17.59 1.60
C THR A 71 33.30 -16.54 0.99
N TYR A 72 32.26 -16.19 1.70
CA TYR A 72 31.27 -15.19 1.35
C TYR A 72 31.36 -13.94 2.24
N THR A 73 32.43 -13.81 3.06
CA THR A 73 32.57 -12.69 4.00
C THR A 73 32.45 -11.33 3.29
N LYS A 74 33.14 -11.17 2.16
CA LYS A 74 33.10 -9.91 1.41
C LYS A 74 31.72 -9.63 0.79
N ASP A 75 31.04 -10.70 0.33
CA ASP A 75 29.67 -10.56 -0.21
C ASP A 75 28.70 -10.13 0.90
N LEU A 76 28.84 -10.70 2.10
CA LEU A 76 28.04 -10.30 3.26
C LEU A 76 28.31 -8.85 3.68
N GLU A 77 29.58 -8.43 3.77
CA GLU A 77 29.95 -7.05 4.05
C GLU A 77 29.36 -6.07 3.03
N ASN A 78 29.45 -6.40 1.74
CA ASN A 78 28.89 -5.59 0.67
C ASN A 78 27.36 -5.52 0.76
N LEU A 79 26.69 -6.65 1.07
CA LEU A 79 25.26 -6.71 1.25
C LEU A 79 24.79 -5.83 2.42
N LEU A 80 25.44 -5.96 3.57
CA LEU A 80 25.13 -5.17 4.76
C LEU A 80 25.41 -3.66 4.57
N GLY A 81 26.31 -3.32 3.66
CA GLY A 81 26.61 -1.92 3.30
C GLY A 81 25.64 -1.29 2.30
N GLN A 82 24.71 -2.04 1.71
CA GLN A 82 23.74 -1.50 0.78
C GLN A 82 22.72 -0.62 1.51
N LYS A 83 22.35 0.52 0.92
CA LYS A 83 21.44 1.52 1.53
C LYS A 83 20.07 0.97 1.87
N ASN A 84 19.58 0.00 1.09
CA ASN A 84 18.28 -0.65 1.30
C ASN A 84 18.32 -1.79 2.35
N ILE A 85 19.52 -2.14 2.85
CA ILE A 85 19.71 -3.21 3.84
C ILE A 85 20.35 -2.65 5.12
N ALA A 86 21.18 -1.61 4.99
CA ALA A 86 21.80 -0.94 6.13
C ALA A 86 20.77 -0.40 7.12
N GLY A 87 21.18 -0.25 8.37
CA GLY A 87 20.29 0.23 9.43
C GLY A 87 19.70 1.61 9.14
N PHE A 88 18.40 1.76 9.31
CA PHE A 88 17.65 3.01 9.13
C PHE A 88 16.95 3.45 10.42
N SER A 89 17.63 3.27 11.55
CA SER A 89 17.13 3.67 12.87
C SER A 89 16.72 5.14 12.93
N PHE A 90 17.37 6.01 12.16
CA PHE A 90 17.02 7.43 12.04
C PHE A 90 15.57 7.64 11.52
N VAL A 91 15.07 6.77 10.66
CA VAL A 91 13.66 6.79 10.22
C VAL A 91 12.77 6.19 11.31
N SER A 92 13.13 5.02 11.83
CA SER A 92 12.34 4.28 12.82
C SER A 92 12.18 5.02 14.16
N GLN A 93 13.02 6.00 14.44
CA GLN A 93 12.99 6.79 15.68
C GLN A 93 12.31 8.15 15.54
N GLN A 94 11.88 8.52 14.33
CA GLN A 94 11.17 9.79 14.14
C GLN A 94 9.83 9.76 14.87
N TYR A 95 9.41 10.92 15.35
CA TYR A 95 8.11 11.16 15.99
C TYR A 95 7.83 10.32 17.24
N ASP A 96 8.87 9.87 17.95
CA ASP A 96 8.68 9.04 19.14
C ASP A 96 7.70 7.88 18.88
N HIS A 97 8.20 6.83 18.26
CA HIS A 97 7.44 5.63 17.87
C HIS A 97 6.65 4.94 19.01
N GLU A 98 6.61 5.54 20.20
CA GLU A 98 5.85 5.08 21.36
C GLU A 98 4.83 6.11 21.86
N VAL A 99 4.44 7.08 21.04
CA VAL A 99 3.61 8.23 21.42
C VAL A 99 2.41 7.87 22.32
N GLN A 100 1.74 6.77 22.09
CA GLN A 100 0.57 6.34 22.86
C GLN A 100 0.87 5.28 23.92
N ALA A 101 2.12 4.95 24.15
CA ALA A 101 2.58 3.91 25.09
C ALA A 101 1.91 2.52 24.89
N GLY A 102 1.32 2.29 23.73
CA GLY A 102 0.64 1.04 23.39
C GLY A 102 1.53 0.00 22.72
N SER A 103 2.79 0.33 22.41
CA SER A 103 3.69 -0.56 21.68
C SER A 103 4.08 -1.77 22.50
N VAL A 104 3.78 -2.96 22.00
CA VAL A 104 4.20 -4.26 22.56
C VAL A 104 5.46 -4.75 21.85
N LEU A 105 5.46 -4.75 20.52
CA LEU A 105 6.64 -4.97 19.70
C LEU A 105 6.96 -3.66 18.97
N LYS A 106 8.13 -3.10 19.33
CA LYS A 106 8.58 -1.80 18.82
C LYS A 106 9.22 -1.95 17.45
N PRO A 107 9.30 -0.85 16.66
CA PRO A 107 10.04 -0.86 15.40
C PRO A 107 11.50 -1.27 15.53
N LEU A 108 12.13 -0.99 16.69
CA LEU A 108 13.49 -1.39 17.01
C LEU A 108 13.51 -2.24 18.27
N SER A 109 14.04 -3.45 18.18
CA SER A 109 14.07 -4.42 19.27
C SER A 109 15.47 -4.87 19.66
N GLY A 110 15.60 -5.29 20.91
CA GLY A 110 16.81 -5.84 21.50
C GLY A 110 17.94 -4.82 21.69
N ARG A 111 19.07 -5.31 22.19
CA ARG A 111 20.26 -4.47 22.46
C ARG A 111 20.85 -3.86 21.19
N GLY A 112 20.74 -4.58 20.06
CA GLY A 112 21.24 -4.12 18.76
C GLY A 112 20.32 -3.10 18.08
N ARG A 113 19.14 -2.83 18.63
CA ARG A 113 18.14 -1.96 18.04
C ARG A 113 17.87 -2.32 16.57
N VAL A 114 17.62 -3.60 16.34
CA VAL A 114 17.33 -4.15 15.00
C VAL A 114 15.88 -3.86 14.64
N ASN A 115 15.66 -3.46 13.39
CA ASN A 115 14.31 -3.30 12.88
C ASN A 115 13.55 -4.64 12.92
N THR A 116 12.27 -4.56 13.31
CA THR A 116 11.39 -5.71 13.38
C THR A 116 10.53 -5.82 12.14
N ASP A 117 10.17 -7.04 11.75
CA ASP A 117 9.32 -7.30 10.58
C ASP A 117 7.83 -7.10 10.87
N ALA A 118 7.48 -6.82 12.11
CA ALA A 118 6.12 -6.56 12.55
C ALA A 118 6.08 -5.50 13.64
N GLN A 119 4.96 -4.81 13.72
CA GLN A 119 4.62 -3.93 14.82
C GLN A 119 3.42 -4.51 15.55
N VAL A 120 3.49 -4.55 16.87
CA VAL A 120 2.39 -5.01 17.71
C VAL A 120 2.04 -3.91 18.70
N PHE A 121 0.81 -3.47 18.71
CA PHE A 121 0.36 -2.42 19.62
C PHE A 121 -1.03 -2.71 20.20
N ARG A 122 -1.27 -2.16 21.38
CA ARG A 122 -2.56 -2.22 22.06
C ARG A 122 -3.29 -0.89 21.81
N PRO A 123 -4.38 -0.88 21.04
CA PRO A 123 -5.17 0.33 20.83
C PRO A 123 -5.93 0.77 22.09
N VAL A 124 -6.18 -0.16 23.03
CA VAL A 124 -6.80 0.10 24.33
C VAL A 124 -5.85 -0.37 25.40
N LEU A 125 -5.31 0.56 26.20
CA LEU A 125 -4.24 0.28 27.17
C LEU A 125 -4.65 -0.70 28.28
N ASP A 126 -5.92 -0.70 28.67
CA ASP A 126 -6.47 -1.59 29.71
C ASP A 126 -6.85 -2.97 29.15
N SER A 127 -6.61 -3.23 27.89
CA SER A 127 -6.89 -4.52 27.24
C SER A 127 -5.61 -5.27 26.92
N ASN A 128 -5.65 -6.59 27.06
CA ASN A 128 -4.58 -7.49 26.59
C ASN A 128 -4.70 -7.85 25.10
N LYS A 129 -5.73 -7.33 24.41
CA LYS A 129 -5.83 -7.50 22.95
C LYS A 129 -4.90 -6.53 22.25
N ALA A 130 -4.25 -7.02 21.19
CA ALA A 130 -3.33 -6.25 20.38
C ALA A 130 -3.67 -6.37 18.91
N VAL A 131 -3.19 -5.40 18.14
CA VAL A 131 -3.21 -5.40 16.67
C VAL A 131 -1.80 -5.61 16.20
N ILE A 132 -1.64 -6.49 15.21
CA ILE A 132 -0.37 -6.74 14.52
C ILE A 132 -0.45 -6.07 13.16
N LEU A 133 0.56 -5.30 12.82
CA LEU A 133 0.69 -4.66 11.52
C LEU A 133 2.02 -5.08 10.90
N THR A 134 1.97 -5.57 9.66
CA THR A 134 3.13 -5.95 8.88
C THR A 134 3.04 -5.35 7.49
N SER A 135 4.17 -5.19 6.83
CA SER A 135 4.22 -4.75 5.45
C SER A 135 5.32 -5.51 4.70
N SER A 136 5.14 -5.65 3.40
CA SER A 136 6.13 -6.25 2.54
C SER A 136 6.04 -5.68 1.14
N THR A 137 7.19 -5.55 0.47
CA THR A 137 7.29 -5.06 -0.91
C THR A 137 8.53 -5.64 -1.59
N TYR A 138 8.39 -6.03 -2.85
CA TYR A 138 9.46 -6.62 -3.66
C TYR A 138 9.53 -5.98 -5.06
N PRO A 139 9.78 -4.66 -5.17
CA PRO A 139 9.70 -3.98 -6.47
C PRO A 139 10.63 -4.59 -7.52
N SER A 140 11.82 -5.04 -7.15
CA SER A 140 12.77 -5.68 -8.07
C SER A 140 12.29 -7.01 -8.64
N TYR A 141 11.35 -7.69 -7.98
CA TYR A 141 10.77 -8.92 -8.54
C TYR A 141 9.84 -8.61 -9.72
N GLY A 142 9.33 -7.39 -9.81
CA GLY A 142 8.54 -6.92 -10.94
C GLY A 142 9.27 -6.95 -12.27
N ASP A 143 10.61 -6.86 -12.25
CA ASP A 143 11.43 -7.00 -13.45
C ASP A 143 11.44 -8.46 -13.98
N ILE A 144 11.14 -9.42 -13.13
CA ILE A 144 11.04 -10.85 -13.47
C ILE A 144 9.59 -11.21 -13.76
N SER A 145 8.70 -10.97 -12.79
CA SER A 145 7.28 -11.30 -12.86
C SER A 145 6.50 -10.45 -11.86
N THR A 146 5.57 -9.65 -12.33
CA THR A 146 4.72 -8.85 -11.44
C THR A 146 3.69 -9.69 -10.70
N TYR A 147 3.34 -10.88 -11.24
CA TYR A 147 2.55 -11.87 -10.50
C TYR A 147 3.31 -12.36 -9.27
N ASP A 148 4.54 -12.84 -9.45
CA ASP A 148 5.35 -13.36 -8.35
C ASP A 148 5.74 -12.26 -7.36
N MET A 149 5.99 -11.06 -7.84
CA MET A 149 6.21 -9.88 -6.99
C MET A 149 5.08 -9.67 -5.99
N ALA A 150 3.84 -9.64 -6.46
CA ALA A 150 2.67 -9.42 -5.61
C ALA A 150 2.39 -10.63 -4.71
N ALA A 151 2.48 -11.85 -5.24
CA ALA A 151 2.30 -13.07 -4.46
C ALA A 151 3.33 -13.19 -3.31
N CYS A 152 4.61 -12.94 -3.59
CA CYS A 152 5.67 -12.95 -2.58
C CYS A 152 5.47 -11.85 -1.51
N ALA A 153 5.00 -10.67 -1.92
CA ALA A 153 4.73 -9.60 -0.96
C ALA A 153 3.63 -10.00 0.02
N ILE A 154 2.53 -10.56 -0.46
CA ILE A 154 1.43 -11.04 0.39
C ILE A 154 1.89 -12.20 1.28
N ASP A 155 2.56 -13.21 0.71
CA ASP A 155 3.05 -14.36 1.47
C ASP A 155 3.99 -13.93 2.60
N THR A 156 4.91 -13.02 2.35
CA THR A 156 5.83 -12.51 3.37
C THR A 156 5.10 -11.73 4.46
N ALA A 157 4.16 -10.85 4.11
CA ALA A 157 3.39 -10.11 5.09
C ALA A 157 2.55 -11.04 6.00
N VAL A 158 1.96 -12.09 5.42
CA VAL A 158 1.22 -13.12 6.17
C VAL A 158 2.17 -13.86 7.12
N ARG A 159 3.34 -14.31 6.66
CA ARG A 159 4.34 -15.01 7.50
C ARG A 159 4.82 -14.13 8.65
N ASN A 160 5.10 -12.87 8.39
CA ASN A 160 5.51 -11.91 9.42
C ASN A 160 4.42 -11.72 10.46
N THR A 161 3.15 -11.67 10.03
CA THR A 161 2.01 -11.60 10.97
C THR A 161 1.91 -12.84 11.86
N ILE A 162 2.05 -14.03 11.28
CA ILE A 162 2.03 -15.29 12.04
C ILE A 162 3.21 -15.37 13.00
N SER A 163 4.41 -15.02 12.55
CA SER A 163 5.62 -15.02 13.40
C SER A 163 5.52 -14.07 14.59
N ALA A 164 4.75 -13.00 14.45
CA ALA A 164 4.47 -12.05 15.54
C ALA A 164 3.31 -12.47 16.46
N GLY A 165 2.73 -13.66 16.25
CA GLY A 165 1.67 -14.23 17.08
C GLY A 165 0.26 -14.04 16.53
N GLY A 166 0.12 -13.60 15.29
CA GLY A 166 -1.18 -13.49 14.61
C GLY A 166 -1.72 -14.85 14.15
N THR A 167 -2.96 -14.85 13.69
CA THR A 167 -3.63 -16.02 13.13
C THR A 167 -4.30 -15.67 11.80
N LEU A 168 -4.39 -16.63 10.88
CA LEU A 168 -5.10 -16.43 9.62
C LEU A 168 -6.59 -16.13 9.80
N ALA A 169 -7.22 -16.65 10.87
CA ALA A 169 -8.64 -16.48 11.13
C ALA A 169 -9.08 -15.01 11.32
N HIS A 170 -8.14 -14.13 11.65
CA HIS A 170 -8.41 -12.72 11.93
C HIS A 170 -7.42 -11.80 11.21
N LEU A 171 -7.05 -12.16 9.99
CA LEU A 171 -6.14 -11.41 9.16
C LEU A 171 -6.89 -10.75 8.00
N ALA A 172 -6.55 -9.51 7.72
CA ALA A 172 -7.04 -8.76 6.57
C ALA A 172 -5.86 -8.07 5.87
N ILE A 173 -6.02 -7.78 4.60
CA ILE A 173 -4.98 -7.21 3.74
C ILE A 173 -5.40 -5.81 3.29
N LEU A 174 -4.42 -4.94 3.15
CA LEU A 174 -4.50 -3.68 2.41
C LEU A 174 -3.40 -3.68 1.35
N ASP A 175 -3.70 -3.15 0.19
CA ASP A 175 -2.70 -2.92 -0.84
C ASP A 175 -2.34 -1.44 -0.96
N ASN A 176 -1.21 -1.19 -1.58
CA ASN A 176 -0.81 0.14 -2.04
C ASN A 176 -0.13 -0.02 -3.40
N PHE A 177 -0.92 0.09 -4.46
CA PHE A 177 -0.41 0.10 -5.82
C PHE A 177 0.15 1.47 -6.17
N CYS A 178 1.34 1.46 -6.77
CA CYS A 178 2.00 2.62 -7.33
C CYS A 178 2.47 2.21 -8.73
N TRP A 179 1.78 2.67 -9.76
CA TRP A 179 1.97 2.15 -11.12
C TRP A 179 2.14 3.27 -12.14
N CYS A 180 2.83 2.94 -13.24
CA CYS A 180 3.00 3.82 -14.38
C CYS A 180 1.74 3.92 -15.25
N SER A 181 1.85 4.55 -16.41
CA SER A 181 0.74 4.75 -17.33
C SER A 181 0.09 3.44 -17.77
N SER A 182 -1.22 3.33 -17.59
CA SER A 182 -2.03 2.21 -18.10
C SER A 182 -2.28 2.26 -19.62
N TYR A 183 -1.83 3.31 -20.31
CA TYR A 183 -1.86 3.37 -21.77
C TYR A 183 -0.70 2.61 -22.41
N ASP A 184 0.37 2.30 -21.69
CA ASP A 184 1.37 1.34 -22.12
C ASP A 184 0.82 -0.07 -21.95
N GLN A 185 0.65 -0.78 -23.08
CA GLN A 185 0.01 -2.10 -23.11
C GLN A 185 0.77 -3.17 -22.33
N LYS A 186 2.11 -3.09 -22.29
CA LYS A 186 2.92 -4.02 -21.51
C LYS A 186 2.83 -3.73 -20.01
N ARG A 187 2.90 -2.45 -19.62
CA ARG A 187 2.75 -2.03 -18.24
C ARG A 187 1.34 -2.33 -17.70
N LEU A 188 0.33 -2.21 -18.57
CA LEU A 188 -1.02 -2.63 -18.24
C LEU A 188 -1.11 -4.14 -18.01
N GLU A 189 -0.48 -4.97 -18.86
CA GLU A 189 -0.42 -6.42 -18.65
C GLU A 189 0.26 -6.76 -17.32
N GLN A 190 1.38 -6.13 -17.01
CA GLN A 190 2.07 -6.30 -15.74
C GLN A 190 1.16 -5.96 -14.55
N LEU A 191 0.34 -4.91 -14.64
CA LEU A 191 -0.66 -4.56 -13.63
C LEU A 191 -1.73 -5.65 -13.50
N VAL A 192 -2.25 -6.16 -14.62
CA VAL A 192 -3.25 -7.24 -14.63
C VAL A 192 -2.70 -8.48 -13.93
N GLN A 193 -1.44 -8.85 -14.19
CA GLN A 193 -0.81 -10.00 -13.54
C GLN A 193 -0.60 -9.79 -12.04
N ALA A 194 -0.19 -8.59 -11.61
CA ALA A 194 -0.06 -8.26 -10.20
C ALA A 194 -1.42 -8.32 -9.47
N VAL A 195 -2.47 -7.77 -10.06
CA VAL A 195 -3.83 -7.82 -9.50
C VAL A 195 -4.36 -9.26 -9.45
N LYS A 196 -4.07 -10.06 -10.49
CA LYS A 196 -4.43 -11.48 -10.48
C LYS A 196 -3.75 -12.22 -9.32
N ALA A 197 -2.47 -11.97 -9.08
CA ALA A 197 -1.75 -12.56 -7.94
C ALA A 197 -2.36 -12.13 -6.60
N CYS A 198 -2.76 -10.87 -6.46
CA CYS A 198 -3.48 -10.39 -5.28
C CYS A 198 -4.75 -11.20 -5.03
N TYR A 199 -5.55 -11.41 -6.08
CA TYR A 199 -6.76 -12.23 -5.99
C TYR A 199 -6.45 -13.68 -5.60
N ASP A 200 -5.58 -14.36 -6.36
CA ASP A 200 -5.27 -15.76 -6.17
C ASP A 200 -4.69 -16.03 -4.76
N THR A 201 -3.79 -15.15 -4.30
CA THR A 201 -3.11 -15.30 -3.01
C THR A 201 -4.05 -14.98 -1.84
N ALA A 202 -4.83 -13.91 -1.94
CA ALA A 202 -5.81 -13.55 -0.92
C ALA A 202 -6.87 -14.65 -0.73
N VAL A 203 -7.38 -15.19 -1.82
CA VAL A 203 -8.32 -16.32 -1.78
C VAL A 203 -7.65 -17.57 -1.21
N GLY A 204 -6.41 -17.86 -1.61
CA GLY A 204 -5.65 -19.02 -1.10
C GLY A 204 -5.41 -18.97 0.40
N PHE A 205 -5.14 -17.80 0.98
CA PHE A 205 -5.01 -17.62 2.42
C PHE A 205 -6.33 -17.40 3.15
N GLY A 206 -7.42 -17.11 2.45
CA GLY A 206 -8.68 -16.72 3.06
C GLY A 206 -8.64 -15.33 3.72
N THR A 207 -7.78 -14.44 3.23
CA THR A 207 -7.56 -13.10 3.81
C THR A 207 -8.20 -12.04 2.91
N PRO A 208 -9.27 -11.36 3.38
CA PRO A 208 -9.94 -10.37 2.54
C PRO A 208 -9.13 -9.07 2.44
N PHE A 209 -9.16 -8.44 1.26
CA PHE A 209 -8.83 -7.04 1.14
C PHE A 209 -9.93 -6.19 1.76
N ILE A 210 -9.58 -5.32 2.71
CA ILE A 210 -10.53 -4.44 3.40
C ILE A 210 -10.37 -2.98 3.00
N SER A 211 -9.27 -2.64 2.36
CA SER A 211 -8.98 -1.32 1.81
C SER A 211 -7.82 -1.45 0.84
N GLY A 212 -7.57 -0.41 0.10
CA GLY A 212 -6.42 -0.28 -0.79
C GLY A 212 -6.22 1.17 -1.19
N LYS A 213 -5.09 1.45 -1.82
CA LYS A 213 -4.78 2.75 -2.40
C LYS A 213 -4.07 2.54 -3.73
N ASP A 214 -4.59 3.18 -4.76
CA ASP A 214 -4.04 3.15 -6.10
C ASP A 214 -3.48 4.51 -6.50
N SER A 215 -2.26 4.51 -6.99
CA SER A 215 -1.64 5.68 -7.61
C SER A 215 -1.20 5.29 -9.01
N MET A 216 -1.92 5.77 -10.00
CA MET A 216 -1.64 5.53 -11.41
C MET A 216 -0.90 6.72 -12.03
N PHE A 217 -0.25 6.49 -13.17
CA PHE A 217 0.53 7.50 -13.89
C PHE A 217 1.69 8.09 -13.06
N ASN A 218 2.30 7.26 -12.22
CA ASN A 218 3.49 7.63 -11.46
C ASN A 218 4.76 7.50 -12.33
N ASP A 219 4.71 8.06 -13.52
CA ASP A 219 5.84 8.09 -14.44
C ASP A 219 6.73 9.28 -14.11
N PHE A 220 8.02 9.04 -14.00
CA PHE A 220 9.00 10.12 -13.95
C PHE A 220 9.32 10.55 -15.38
N ASN A 221 9.16 11.83 -15.67
CA ASN A 221 9.57 12.44 -16.93
C ASN A 221 10.57 13.53 -16.63
N GLY A 222 11.80 13.32 -17.00
CA GLY A 222 12.89 14.25 -16.76
C GLY A 222 13.97 14.15 -17.81
N TYR A 223 15.08 14.84 -17.54
CA TYR A 223 16.26 14.83 -18.38
C TYR A 223 17.46 14.50 -17.52
N ASN A 224 18.39 13.71 -18.04
CA ASN A 224 19.68 13.47 -17.41
C ASN A 224 20.61 14.69 -17.56
N GLU A 225 21.79 14.62 -16.99
CA GLU A 225 22.80 15.69 -17.06
C GLU A 225 23.22 16.04 -18.51
N LYS A 226 23.01 15.13 -19.46
CA LYS A 226 23.29 15.33 -20.90
C LYS A 226 22.11 15.91 -21.67
N GLY A 227 20.97 16.17 -21.01
CA GLY A 227 19.74 16.65 -21.64
C GLY A 227 18.95 15.58 -22.39
N GLU A 228 19.24 14.30 -22.18
CA GLU A 228 18.50 13.18 -22.75
C GLU A 228 17.28 12.88 -21.87
N LYS A 229 16.15 12.64 -22.50
CA LYS A 229 14.92 12.28 -21.78
C LYS A 229 15.08 10.93 -21.08
N ILE A 230 14.71 10.85 -19.80
CA ILE A 230 14.71 9.66 -18.96
C ILE A 230 13.34 9.45 -18.35
#